data_c2c3abdbad5d5275a5ce03d331dc167a
#
_entry.id   c2c3abdbad5d5275a5ce03d331dc167a
#
_cell.length_a   1.000
_cell.length_b   1.000
_cell.length_c   1.000
_cell.angle_alpha   90.00
_cell.angle_beta   90.00
_cell.angle_gamma   90.00
#
_symmetry.space_group_name_H-M   'P 1'
#
loop_
_entity.id
_entity.type
_entity.pdbx_description
1 polymer ?
#
loop_
_entity_poly.entity_id
_entity_poly.type
_entity_poly.pdbx_seq_one_letter_code
_entity_poly.pdbx_strand_id
1 'polypeptide(L)'
;MKMKQRLSKAAAAATITGIAAFAFAPVAQLDTPAHAATSQETSSQSQTAVKNINEIYNAAVKGEVPRLTADLKIGKSLRQDVRDQFGPPPEGSSNNFDYYHAEMGHPGYAFGYDQNNVINEIRYFGTNVERQTNLGSITQANLKKELGQPNFTSKVKGDGTTQTRYTYHAGAYDLEFIFDDSKTLNHVNLVAKP
;
A
#
# COMPACT_ATOMS: atom_id res chain seq x y z
N MET A 1 10.28 18.09 -49.41
CA MET A 1 11.31 17.06 -49.72
C MET A 1 10.87 15.78 -49.00
N LYS A 2 10.52 14.76 -49.76
CA LYS A 2 9.98 13.45 -49.32
C LYS A 2 11.09 12.46 -49.07
N MET A 3 11.03 11.68 -47.98
CA MET A 3 11.65 10.35 -47.88
C MET A 3 10.88 9.57 -46.78
N LYS A 4 10.02 8.71 -47.13
CA LYS A 4 9.97 7.29 -47.44
C LYS A 4 10.66 6.37 -46.42
N GLN A 5 9.82 5.74 -45.61
CA GLN A 5 9.61 4.31 -45.29
C GLN A 5 10.82 3.36 -45.36
N ARG A 6 10.94 2.52 -44.33
CA ARG A 6 11.03 1.05 -44.55
C ARG A 6 10.53 0.26 -43.31
N LEU A 7 9.47 -0.52 -43.56
CA LEU A 7 9.08 -1.70 -42.79
C LEU A 7 10.09 -2.82 -43.00
N SER A 8 10.34 -3.64 -42.00
CA SER A 8 10.79 -5.02 -42.19
C SER A 8 10.05 -5.93 -41.22
N LYS A 9 9.22 -6.78 -41.81
CA LYS A 9 8.64 -7.98 -41.23
C LYS A 9 9.67 -9.09 -41.31
N ALA A 10 9.82 -9.90 -40.26
CA ALA A 10 10.36 -11.25 -40.36
C ALA A 10 9.51 -12.18 -39.51
N ALA A 11 8.75 -13.02 -40.20
CA ALA A 11 8.11 -14.20 -39.64
C ALA A 11 9.06 -15.38 -39.81
N ALA A 12 9.19 -16.21 -38.80
CA ALA A 12 9.78 -17.54 -38.93
C ALA A 12 8.89 -18.55 -38.21
N ALA A 13 8.19 -19.33 -38.99
CA ALA A 13 7.51 -20.54 -38.57
C ALA A 13 8.52 -21.70 -38.61
N ALA A 14 8.55 -22.50 -37.57
CA ALA A 14 9.20 -23.81 -37.58
C ALA A 14 8.23 -24.86 -37.04
N THR A 15 7.67 -25.60 -37.98
CA THR A 15 6.98 -26.90 -37.76
C THR A 15 8.00 -27.99 -37.59
N ILE A 16 7.92 -28.79 -36.54
CA ILE A 16 8.57 -30.06 -36.41
C ILE A 16 7.56 -31.13 -36.05
N THR A 17 7.23 -31.95 -37.03
CA THR A 17 6.51 -33.21 -36.88
C THR A 17 7.48 -34.30 -36.48
N GLY A 18 7.23 -35.03 -35.40
CA GLY A 18 7.99 -36.18 -34.99
C GLY A 18 7.10 -37.19 -34.27
N ILE A 19 6.73 -38.27 -34.98
CA ILE A 19 6.02 -39.42 -34.45
C ILE A 19 7.09 -40.41 -33.93
N ALA A 20 6.98 -40.83 -32.65
CA ALA A 20 7.67 -42.03 -32.19
C ALA A 20 6.95 -42.67 -30.98
N ALA A 21 6.43 -43.83 -31.25
CA ALA A 21 6.39 -45.11 -30.48
C ALA A 21 6.10 -45.09 -28.96
N PHE A 22 5.01 -45.80 -28.65
CA PHE A 22 4.60 -46.22 -27.30
C PHE A 22 5.62 -47.19 -26.68
N ALA A 23 6.03 -46.87 -25.44
CA ALA A 23 6.58 -47.86 -24.52
C ALA A 23 5.86 -47.67 -23.16
N PHE A 24 5.13 -48.72 -22.76
CA PHE A 24 4.52 -48.79 -21.42
C PHE A 24 5.63 -48.98 -20.39
N ALA A 25 5.73 -48.08 -19.42
CA ALA A 25 6.47 -48.23 -18.19
C ALA A 25 5.59 -47.84 -16.99
N PRO A 26 5.80 -48.46 -15.80
CA PRO A 26 4.85 -48.43 -14.69
C PRO A 26 4.71 -47.04 -14.07
N VAL A 27 3.50 -46.76 -13.63
CA VAL A 27 3.09 -45.53 -12.91
C VAL A 27 3.94 -45.40 -11.65
N ALA A 28 4.94 -44.51 -11.70
CA ALA A 28 5.47 -43.89 -10.50
C ALA A 28 4.52 -42.73 -10.11
N GLN A 29 4.03 -42.77 -8.89
CA GLN A 29 3.26 -41.65 -8.31
C GLN A 29 4.12 -40.39 -8.43
N LEU A 30 3.69 -39.47 -9.26
CA LEU A 30 4.22 -38.12 -9.29
C LEU A 30 3.70 -37.41 -8.06
N ASP A 31 4.55 -37.24 -7.07
CA ASP A 31 4.39 -36.23 -6.04
C ASP A 31 4.24 -34.90 -6.75
N THR A 32 3.02 -34.35 -6.69
CA THR A 32 2.69 -33.01 -7.22
C THR A 32 3.53 -31.99 -6.45
N PRO A 33 4.37 -31.19 -7.10
CA PRO A 33 5.20 -30.24 -6.39
C PRO A 33 4.33 -29.14 -5.75
N ALA A 34 4.27 -29.15 -4.43
CA ALA A 34 3.67 -28.07 -3.64
C ALA A 34 4.34 -26.68 -3.86
N HIS A 35 5.43 -26.64 -4.63
CA HIS A 35 6.20 -25.44 -4.91
C HIS A 35 5.57 -24.47 -5.92
N ALA A 36 4.68 -24.93 -6.82
CA ALA A 36 4.09 -24.07 -7.83
C ALA A 36 3.03 -23.11 -7.24
N ALA A 37 2.23 -23.57 -6.29
CA ALA A 37 1.23 -22.74 -5.61
C ALA A 37 1.87 -21.63 -4.76
N THR A 38 2.91 -21.98 -4.00
CA THR A 38 3.64 -21.02 -3.15
C THR A 38 4.31 -19.91 -3.96
N SER A 39 4.82 -20.20 -5.14
CA SER A 39 5.47 -19.21 -6.01
C SER A 39 4.46 -18.24 -6.64
N GLN A 40 3.27 -18.69 -6.98
CA GLN A 40 2.20 -17.85 -7.52
C GLN A 40 1.60 -16.92 -6.45
N GLU A 41 1.36 -17.41 -5.24
CA GLU A 41 0.87 -16.58 -4.13
C GLU A 41 1.86 -15.49 -3.75
N THR A 42 3.15 -15.81 -3.66
CA THR A 42 4.19 -14.84 -3.34
C THR A 42 4.31 -13.76 -4.42
N SER A 43 4.17 -14.13 -5.69
CA SER A 43 4.19 -13.14 -6.79
C SER A 43 2.97 -12.24 -6.79
N SER A 44 1.79 -12.77 -6.52
CA SER A 44 0.52 -12.04 -6.40
C SER A 44 0.54 -11.05 -5.23
N GLN A 45 0.98 -11.48 -4.05
CA GLN A 45 1.13 -10.61 -2.88
C GLN A 45 2.14 -9.49 -3.13
N SER A 46 3.24 -9.77 -3.82
CA SER A 46 4.24 -8.75 -4.18
C SER A 46 3.67 -7.70 -5.14
N GLN A 47 2.88 -8.09 -6.13
CA GLN A 47 2.20 -7.17 -7.06
C GLN A 47 1.15 -6.31 -6.33
N THR A 48 0.39 -6.91 -5.44
CA THR A 48 -0.57 -6.19 -4.59
C THR A 48 0.13 -5.15 -3.72
N ALA A 49 1.25 -5.52 -3.10
CA ALA A 49 2.04 -4.59 -2.30
C ALA A 49 2.53 -3.39 -3.11
N VAL A 50 3.09 -3.62 -4.30
CA VAL A 50 3.56 -2.55 -5.22
C VAL A 50 2.42 -1.62 -5.59
N LYS A 51 1.26 -2.17 -5.97
CA LYS A 51 0.07 -1.36 -6.27
C LYS A 51 -0.34 -0.48 -5.08
N ASN A 52 -0.44 -1.06 -3.89
CA ASN A 52 -0.86 -0.34 -2.68
C ASN A 52 0.16 0.74 -2.27
N ILE A 53 1.46 0.45 -2.35
CA ILE A 53 2.51 1.43 -2.08
C ILE A 53 2.39 2.63 -3.02
N ASN A 54 2.22 2.38 -4.32
CA ASN A 54 2.11 3.44 -5.33
C ASN A 54 0.80 4.24 -5.17
N GLU A 55 -0.32 3.59 -4.82
CA GLU A 55 -1.58 4.27 -4.53
C GLU A 55 -1.41 5.22 -3.33
N ILE A 56 -0.81 4.73 -2.24
CA ILE A 56 -0.54 5.52 -1.04
C ILE A 56 0.38 6.70 -1.35
N TYR A 57 1.50 6.46 -2.03
CA TYR A 57 2.48 7.50 -2.34
C TYR A 57 1.90 8.59 -3.27
N ASN A 58 1.18 8.19 -4.32
CA ASN A 58 0.57 9.11 -5.27
C ASN A 58 -0.56 9.95 -4.64
N ALA A 59 -1.30 9.41 -3.68
CA ALA A 59 -2.25 10.17 -2.88
C ALA A 59 -1.51 11.18 -1.97
N ALA A 60 -0.46 10.72 -1.28
CA ALA A 60 0.32 11.52 -0.35
C ALA A 60 0.95 12.77 -1.00
N VAL A 61 1.44 12.66 -2.24
CA VAL A 61 1.98 13.82 -3.00
C VAL A 61 0.94 14.93 -3.16
N LYS A 62 -0.34 14.59 -3.17
CA LYS A 62 -1.48 15.54 -3.28
C LYS A 62 -2.02 16.02 -1.93
N GLY A 63 -1.47 15.53 -0.82
CA GLY A 63 -1.99 15.77 0.53
C GLY A 63 -3.23 14.95 0.87
N GLU A 64 -3.39 13.80 0.23
CA GLU A 64 -4.53 12.90 0.36
C GLU A 64 -4.08 11.52 0.87
N VAL A 65 -5.02 10.74 1.38
CA VAL A 65 -4.82 9.32 1.70
C VAL A 65 -5.79 8.46 0.89
N PRO A 66 -5.46 7.18 0.63
CA PRO A 66 -6.30 6.32 -0.21
C PRO A 66 -7.71 6.19 0.31
N ARG A 67 -8.67 6.13 -0.61
CA ARG A 67 -10.10 5.90 -0.33
C ARG A 67 -10.77 6.93 0.58
N LEU A 68 -10.11 8.02 0.90
CA LEU A 68 -10.74 9.16 1.54
C LEU A 68 -11.55 9.91 0.47
N THR A 69 -12.86 9.67 0.44
CA THR A 69 -13.77 10.26 -0.56
C THR A 69 -14.12 11.72 -0.28
N ALA A 70 -13.74 12.19 0.88
CA ALA A 70 -13.95 13.55 1.33
C ALA A 70 -12.88 14.50 0.79
N ASP A 71 -13.24 15.72 0.51
CA ASP A 71 -12.33 16.81 0.09
C ASP A 71 -11.49 17.34 1.26
N LEU A 72 -11.11 16.44 2.19
CA LEU A 72 -10.34 16.79 3.38
C LEU A 72 -8.85 16.81 3.06
N LYS A 73 -8.21 17.95 3.34
CA LYS A 73 -6.80 18.19 3.01
C LYS A 73 -6.02 18.71 4.20
N ILE A 74 -4.82 18.16 4.37
CA ILE A 74 -3.84 18.64 5.36
C ILE A 74 -3.51 20.10 5.08
N GLY A 75 -3.46 20.89 6.14
CA GLY A 75 -3.14 22.32 6.13
C GLY A 75 -4.29 23.22 5.63
N LYS A 76 -5.48 22.65 5.38
CA LYS A 76 -6.64 23.42 4.86
C LYS A 76 -7.95 23.12 5.58
N SER A 77 -8.33 21.84 5.68
CA SER A 77 -9.61 21.45 6.25
C SER A 77 -9.58 21.52 7.77
N LEU A 78 -10.72 21.89 8.33
CA LEU A 78 -10.90 22.06 9.76
C LEU A 78 -11.45 20.77 10.40
N ARG A 79 -11.32 20.66 11.70
CA ARG A 79 -11.97 19.61 12.51
C ARG A 79 -13.48 19.54 12.24
N GLN A 80 -14.13 20.69 12.06
CA GLN A 80 -15.56 20.73 11.78
C GLN A 80 -15.89 20.08 10.44
N ASP A 81 -15.08 20.30 9.39
CA ASP A 81 -15.27 19.67 8.07
C ASP A 81 -15.21 18.15 8.18
N VAL A 82 -14.31 17.61 9.02
CA VAL A 82 -14.24 16.17 9.30
C VAL A 82 -15.52 15.68 9.95
N ARG A 83 -16.00 16.38 10.97
CA ARG A 83 -17.21 16.00 11.72
C ARG A 83 -18.50 16.18 10.91
N ASP A 84 -18.53 17.10 9.99
CA ASP A 84 -19.67 17.28 9.07
C ASP A 84 -19.78 16.10 8.09
N GLN A 85 -18.65 15.45 7.76
CA GLN A 85 -18.63 14.31 6.83
C GLN A 85 -18.74 12.96 7.52
N PHE A 86 -18.07 12.77 8.65
CA PHE A 86 -18.01 11.50 9.37
C PHE A 86 -18.94 11.43 10.58
N GLY A 87 -19.57 12.52 10.93
CA GLY A 87 -20.32 12.65 12.18
C GLY A 87 -19.43 12.93 13.40
N PRO A 88 -20.01 12.98 14.60
CA PRO A 88 -19.25 13.14 15.84
C PRO A 88 -18.29 11.96 16.00
N PRO A 89 -17.05 12.21 16.49
CA PRO A 89 -16.08 11.15 16.65
C PRO A 89 -16.56 10.14 17.70
N PRO A 90 -16.33 8.84 17.47
CA PRO A 90 -16.64 7.79 18.45
C PRO A 90 -15.88 7.99 19.77
N GLU A 91 -16.33 7.28 20.81
CA GLU A 91 -15.60 7.22 22.07
C GLU A 91 -14.13 6.79 21.86
N GLY A 92 -13.22 7.37 22.64
CA GLY A 92 -11.77 7.10 22.51
C GLY A 92 -11.01 8.16 21.69
N SER A 93 -11.72 9.08 21.03
CA SER A 93 -11.08 10.27 20.44
C SER A 93 -10.49 11.16 21.54
N SER A 94 -9.35 11.77 21.23
CA SER A 94 -8.64 12.68 22.15
C SER A 94 -8.82 14.14 21.73
N ASN A 95 -8.36 15.07 22.57
CA ASN A 95 -8.39 16.49 22.23
C ASN A 95 -7.65 16.84 20.93
N ASN A 96 -6.65 16.01 20.55
CA ASN A 96 -5.83 16.26 19.37
C ASN A 96 -6.16 15.37 18.18
N PHE A 97 -6.97 14.30 18.35
CA PHE A 97 -7.32 13.35 17.32
C PHE A 97 -8.79 12.95 17.37
N ASP A 98 -9.43 12.91 16.20
CA ASP A 98 -10.71 12.25 15.99
C ASP A 98 -10.43 10.90 15.29
N TYR A 99 -10.88 9.77 15.89
CA TYR A 99 -10.67 8.41 15.37
C TYR A 99 -11.98 7.88 14.78
N TYR A 100 -11.89 7.34 13.57
CA TYR A 100 -12.99 6.67 12.86
C TYR A 100 -12.54 5.26 12.48
N HIS A 101 -13.13 4.27 13.12
CA HIS A 101 -12.72 2.88 12.93
C HIS A 101 -13.12 2.34 11.56
N ALA A 102 -12.36 1.33 11.07
CA ALA A 102 -12.71 0.62 9.86
C ALA A 102 -13.95 -0.24 10.10
N GLU A 103 -14.98 -0.04 9.28
CA GLU A 103 -16.23 -0.80 9.37
C GLU A 103 -16.68 -1.29 7.98
N MET A 104 -17.20 -2.53 7.91
CA MET A 104 -17.84 -3.11 6.71
C MET A 104 -17.06 -2.89 5.40
N GLY A 105 -15.72 -2.98 5.44
CA GLY A 105 -14.85 -2.76 4.28
C GLY A 105 -14.50 -1.29 4.01
N HIS A 106 -15.04 -0.35 4.76
CA HIS A 106 -14.57 1.04 4.75
C HIS A 106 -13.27 1.17 5.55
N PRO A 107 -12.31 1.97 5.09
CA PRO A 107 -11.05 2.18 5.81
C PRO A 107 -11.26 2.93 7.13
N GLY A 108 -10.39 2.65 8.09
CA GLY A 108 -10.27 3.46 9.30
C GLY A 108 -9.34 4.65 9.06
N TYR A 109 -9.67 5.76 9.73
CA TYR A 109 -8.89 7.00 9.72
C TYR A 109 -8.76 7.59 11.11
N ALA A 110 -7.67 8.35 11.33
CA ALA A 110 -7.61 9.31 12.42
C ALA A 110 -7.11 10.66 11.88
N PHE A 111 -7.73 11.72 12.33
CA PHE A 111 -7.39 13.09 11.93
C PHE A 111 -6.78 13.82 13.13
N GLY A 112 -5.53 14.24 12.99
CA GLY A 112 -4.82 15.09 13.92
C GLY A 112 -4.95 16.56 13.54
N TYR A 113 -4.97 17.43 14.54
CA TYR A 113 -5.21 18.85 14.36
C TYR A 113 -4.15 19.69 15.04
N ASP A 114 -3.87 20.83 14.46
CA ASP A 114 -3.08 21.88 15.08
C ASP A 114 -3.90 22.72 16.10
N GLN A 115 -3.25 23.76 16.66
CA GLN A 115 -3.89 24.65 17.64
C GLN A 115 -5.07 25.44 17.07
N ASN A 116 -5.15 25.58 15.74
CA ASN A 116 -6.23 26.27 15.03
C ASN A 116 -7.34 25.30 14.57
N ASN A 117 -7.30 24.05 15.00
CA ASN A 117 -8.17 22.96 14.54
C ASN A 117 -8.07 22.67 13.04
N VAL A 118 -6.94 22.99 12.39
CA VAL A 118 -6.64 22.62 11.02
C VAL A 118 -6.01 21.22 11.00
N ILE A 119 -6.40 20.37 10.06
CA ILE A 119 -5.80 19.03 9.91
C ILE A 119 -4.29 19.19 9.64
N ASN A 120 -3.46 18.60 10.50
CA ASN A 120 -2.00 18.55 10.33
C ASN A 120 -1.46 17.12 10.14
N GLU A 121 -2.27 16.10 10.45
CA GLU A 121 -1.95 14.69 10.28
C GLU A 121 -3.20 13.89 9.90
N ILE A 122 -3.07 12.97 8.94
CA ILE A 122 -4.10 11.97 8.63
C ILE A 122 -3.46 10.58 8.76
N ARG A 123 -4.01 9.74 9.63
CA ARG A 123 -3.63 8.33 9.75
C ARG A 123 -4.60 7.47 8.95
N TYR A 124 -4.04 6.55 8.19
CA TYR A 124 -4.75 5.58 7.38
C TYR A 124 -4.47 4.17 7.91
N PHE A 125 -5.51 3.49 8.40
CA PHE A 125 -5.39 2.14 8.98
C PHE A 125 -5.73 1.03 7.99
N GLY A 126 -6.12 1.38 6.77
CA GLY A 126 -6.65 0.41 5.81
C GLY A 126 -8.00 -0.15 6.24
N THR A 127 -8.40 -1.24 5.61
CA THR A 127 -9.64 -1.96 5.95
C THR A 127 -9.33 -3.16 6.86
N ASN A 128 -10.27 -3.53 7.73
CA ASN A 128 -10.16 -4.73 8.55
C ASN A 128 -10.46 -6.01 7.76
N VAL A 129 -11.14 -5.87 6.61
CA VAL A 129 -11.47 -6.99 5.73
C VAL A 129 -10.32 -7.18 4.74
N GLU A 130 -9.91 -8.44 4.53
CA GLU A 130 -8.85 -8.79 3.57
C GLU A 130 -7.57 -7.96 3.73
N ARG A 131 -7.07 -7.86 4.95
CA ARG A 131 -5.89 -7.03 5.27
C ARG A 131 -4.69 -7.32 4.36
N GLN A 132 -4.51 -8.57 3.89
CA GLN A 132 -3.44 -8.98 2.98
C GLN A 132 -3.54 -8.31 1.59
N THR A 133 -4.73 -7.87 1.19
CA THR A 133 -4.95 -7.16 -0.08
C THR A 133 -4.81 -5.65 0.03
N ASN A 134 -4.58 -5.14 1.25
CA ASN A 134 -4.31 -3.71 1.48
C ASN A 134 -3.00 -3.53 2.29
N LEU A 135 -3.03 -2.91 3.48
CA LEU A 135 -1.79 -2.62 4.24
C LEU A 135 -0.99 -3.87 4.61
N GLY A 136 -1.65 -5.01 4.86
CA GLY A 136 -0.97 -6.27 5.22
C GLY A 136 -0.09 -6.86 4.12
N SER A 137 -0.23 -6.42 2.88
CA SER A 137 0.68 -6.80 1.79
C SER A 137 2.03 -6.08 1.84
N ILE A 138 2.10 -4.95 2.56
CA ILE A 138 3.27 -4.07 2.57
C ILE A 138 4.22 -4.50 3.68
N THR A 139 5.42 -4.92 3.30
CA THR A 139 6.54 -5.23 4.21
C THR A 139 7.62 -4.16 4.10
N GLN A 140 8.52 -4.09 5.09
CA GLN A 140 9.67 -3.19 5.02
C GLN A 140 10.55 -3.46 3.80
N ALA A 141 10.65 -4.72 3.36
CA ALA A 141 11.47 -5.12 2.22
C ALA A 141 10.87 -4.64 0.89
N ASN A 142 9.57 -4.89 0.65
CA ASN A 142 8.94 -4.45 -0.60
C ASN A 142 8.74 -2.94 -0.65
N LEU A 143 8.52 -2.26 0.50
CA LEU A 143 8.48 -0.81 0.57
C LEU A 143 9.80 -0.18 0.12
N LYS A 144 10.94 -0.67 0.66
CA LYS A 144 12.28 -0.19 0.25
C LYS A 144 12.63 -0.53 -1.19
N LYS A 145 12.15 -1.67 -1.69
CA LYS A 145 12.36 -2.05 -3.09
C LYS A 145 11.64 -1.09 -4.04
N GLU A 146 10.44 -0.63 -3.66
CA GLU A 146 9.60 0.22 -4.51
C GLU A 146 9.96 1.70 -4.41
N LEU A 147 10.07 2.24 -3.18
CA LEU A 147 10.32 3.67 -2.95
C LEU A 147 11.80 4.02 -2.68
N GLY A 148 12.69 3.02 -2.62
CA GLY A 148 14.08 3.23 -2.20
C GLY A 148 14.23 3.30 -0.68
N GLN A 149 15.39 3.78 -0.22
CA GLN A 149 15.64 3.98 1.21
C GLN A 149 14.79 5.14 1.73
N PRO A 150 14.23 5.03 2.94
CA PRO A 150 13.49 6.14 3.55
C PRO A 150 14.43 7.33 3.82
N ASN A 151 13.88 8.54 3.76
CA ASN A 151 14.59 9.76 4.12
C ASN A 151 14.98 9.74 5.61
N PHE A 152 14.10 9.23 6.48
CA PHE A 152 14.37 9.06 7.89
C PHE A 152 13.85 7.71 8.39
N THR A 153 14.57 7.17 9.39
CA THR A 153 14.15 5.97 10.14
C THR A 153 14.22 6.29 11.62
N SER A 154 13.14 6.01 12.34
CA SER A 154 13.10 6.21 13.79
C SER A 154 12.34 5.09 14.50
N LYS A 155 12.49 5.00 15.80
CA LYS A 155 11.68 4.16 16.68
C LYS A 155 10.62 5.04 17.35
N VAL A 156 9.38 4.56 17.34
CA VAL A 156 8.27 5.22 18.03
C VAL A 156 7.63 4.24 19.00
N LYS A 157 7.07 4.78 20.09
CA LYS A 157 6.29 3.96 21.02
C LYS A 157 4.88 3.85 20.49
N GLY A 158 4.42 2.63 20.26
CA GLY A 158 3.02 2.30 20.03
C GLY A 158 2.38 1.75 21.29
N ASP A 159 1.23 1.11 21.19
CA ASP A 159 0.46 0.54 22.31
C ASP A 159 1.23 -0.59 23.00
N GLY A 160 2.15 -0.21 23.90
CA GLY A 160 2.97 -1.15 24.65
C GLY A 160 4.15 -1.77 23.87
N THR A 161 4.34 -1.44 22.61
CA THR A 161 5.40 -1.97 21.75
C THR A 161 6.27 -0.85 21.16
N THR A 162 7.47 -1.21 20.70
CA THR A 162 8.34 -0.30 19.96
C THR A 162 8.17 -0.60 18.46
N GLN A 163 7.66 0.38 17.74
CA GLN A 163 7.44 0.32 16.31
C GLN A 163 8.58 0.97 15.53
N THR A 164 8.71 0.63 14.26
CA THR A 164 9.66 1.27 13.35
C THR A 164 8.91 2.21 12.42
N ARG A 165 9.31 3.47 12.37
CA ARG A 165 8.80 4.46 11.44
C ARG A 165 9.79 4.69 10.30
N TYR A 166 9.30 4.57 9.06
CA TYR A 166 9.99 4.99 7.85
C TYR A 166 9.30 6.21 7.27
N THR A 167 10.03 7.31 7.15
CA THR A 167 9.52 8.57 6.58
C THR A 167 10.05 8.77 5.18
N TYR A 168 9.15 9.03 4.23
CA TYR A 168 9.43 9.40 2.84
C TYR A 168 8.89 10.80 2.56
N HIS A 169 9.67 11.63 1.88
CA HIS A 169 9.18 12.92 1.41
C HIS A 169 8.22 12.73 0.23
N ALA A 170 6.99 13.21 0.35
CA ALA A 170 5.93 13.16 -0.66
C ALA A 170 5.49 14.60 -1.00
N GLY A 171 6.23 15.27 -1.87
CA GLY A 171 5.96 16.68 -2.21
C GLY A 171 6.09 17.61 -1.00
N ALA A 172 5.00 18.30 -0.66
CA ALA A 172 4.92 19.19 0.50
C ALA A 172 4.66 18.47 1.83
N TYR A 173 4.59 17.13 1.83
CA TYR A 173 4.21 16.32 2.98
C TYR A 173 5.29 15.30 3.32
N ASP A 174 5.21 14.75 4.52
CA ASP A 174 5.94 13.58 4.96
C ASP A 174 4.98 12.39 5.07
N LEU A 175 5.32 11.32 4.36
CA LEU A 175 4.59 10.06 4.36
C LEU A 175 5.32 9.08 5.26
N GLU A 176 4.68 8.65 6.33
CA GLU A 176 5.26 7.78 7.35
C GLU A 176 4.60 6.40 7.33
N PHE A 177 5.40 5.35 7.21
CA PHE A 177 4.96 3.96 7.35
C PHE A 177 5.36 3.44 8.72
N ILE A 178 4.38 3.05 9.52
CA ILE A 178 4.57 2.58 10.90
C ILE A 178 4.47 1.06 10.92
N PHE A 179 5.57 0.40 11.24
CA PHE A 179 5.69 -1.05 11.26
C PHE A 179 5.79 -1.60 12.68
N ASP A 180 4.98 -2.60 13.03
CA ASP A 180 5.10 -3.37 14.27
C ASP A 180 6.37 -4.22 14.25
N ASP A 181 6.64 -4.87 13.11
CA ASP A 181 7.84 -5.66 12.83
C ASP A 181 8.27 -5.51 11.36
N SER A 182 9.18 -6.36 10.87
CA SER A 182 9.68 -6.29 9.50
C SER A 182 8.65 -6.64 8.42
N LYS A 183 7.55 -7.27 8.78
CA LYS A 183 6.52 -7.80 7.86
C LYS A 183 5.13 -7.17 8.07
N THR A 184 4.89 -6.54 9.22
CA THR A 184 3.57 -6.07 9.62
C THR A 184 3.53 -4.54 9.62
N LEU A 185 2.91 -3.97 8.61
CA LEU A 185 2.57 -2.55 8.57
C LEU A 185 1.33 -2.31 9.44
N ASN A 186 1.46 -1.48 10.46
CA ASN A 186 0.36 -1.11 11.35
C ASN A 186 -0.55 -0.08 10.67
N HIS A 187 0.00 1.07 10.32
CA HIS A 187 -0.72 2.14 9.65
C HIS A 187 0.24 3.06 8.87
N VAL A 188 -0.34 4.01 8.16
CA VAL A 188 0.39 5.04 7.42
C VAL A 188 -0.07 6.41 7.90
N ASN A 189 0.88 7.33 8.15
CA ASN A 189 0.58 8.73 8.46
C ASN A 189 0.98 9.61 7.28
N LEU A 190 0.13 10.55 6.96
CA LEU A 190 0.46 11.68 6.12
C LEU A 190 0.49 12.92 7.01
N VAL A 191 1.62 13.63 7.02
CA VAL A 191 1.90 14.72 7.97
C VAL A 191 2.28 15.98 7.21
N ALA A 192 1.79 17.13 7.65
CA ALA A 192 2.27 18.42 7.15
C ALA A 192 3.76 18.58 7.50
N LYS A 193 4.58 19.01 6.54
CA LYS A 193 5.94 19.43 6.86
C LYS A 193 5.92 20.70 7.69
N PRO A 194 6.81 20.80 8.68
CA PRO A 194 6.93 22.02 9.50
C PRO A 194 7.32 23.25 8.69
#